data_d74995abda9bbfe2cb3b42ad196a9ee4
#
_entry.id   d74995abda9bbfe2cb3b42ad196a9ee4
#
_cell.length_a   1.000
_cell.length_b   1.000
_cell.length_c   1.000
_cell.angle_alpha   90.00
_cell.angle_beta   90.00
_cell.angle_gamma   90.00
#
_symmetry.space_group_name_H-M   'P 1'
#
loop_
_entity.id
_entity.type
_entity.pdbx_description
1 polymer ?
#
loop_
_entity_poly.entity_id
_entity_poly.type
_entity_poly.pdbx_seq_one_letter_code
_entity_poly.pdbx_strand_id
1 'polypeptide(L)'
;MILRLCSPSPPAAIIPPRPRRHRHRPTTPFPSIPSHSRSLHHHQRLTQLLASCVDRRQHVGGPAMVLFTVTKKATTPFEGQKPGTSGLRKKVTVFQQPNYLQNFVQATFNALPADQVKGATIVVSGDGRYFSKDAVQIITKMAAANGVRRVWVGQNSLMSTPAVSCVIRERIGADGSKATGAFILTASHNPGGPTEDFGIKYNMGNGGPAPESVTDKIFSNTTTINEYLIAEDLPDVDISVVGVTSFSGPEGPFDVDVFDSSVDYIKLMKSIFDFEAIKKLLTSPKFTFCYDALHGVAGAYAKSIFVEELGADESSLFFVTPSDSVAIIAANAVQSIPYFSSGLKGVARSMPTSAALDVVAKNLNLKFFEVPTGWKFFGNLMDAGMCSVCGEESFGTGSDHIREKDGIWAVLAWLSILAFKNKDNLGGDKLVSVEDIVRQHWATYGRHYYTRYDYENVDAGAAKELMSNLVSMQSSLSDVNKLIKEIRSDVSDVVAADEFEYKDPVDGSVSKHQGIRYLFGDGSRLVFRLSGTGSVGATIRVYIEQYEKDPSKIGRESQDALAPLVDVALKLSKMQEYTGRSAPTVIT
;
A
#
# COMPACT_ATOMS: atom_id res chain seq x y z
N MET A 1 3.56 8.19 1.67
CA MET A 1 3.78 8.33 3.12
C MET A 1 5.19 8.86 3.32
N ILE A 2 5.32 10.05 3.86
CA ILE A 2 6.62 10.70 4.12
C ILE A 2 6.82 10.63 5.63
N LEU A 3 7.87 9.95 6.06
CA LEU A 3 8.30 9.94 7.45
C LEU A 3 9.21 11.14 7.65
N ARG A 4 8.82 12.06 8.53
CA ARG A 4 9.61 13.25 8.83
C ARG A 4 9.94 13.27 10.34
N LEU A 5 11.22 13.31 10.71
CA LEU A 5 11.73 13.35 12.10
C LEU A 5 12.72 14.54 12.22
N CYS A 6 12.61 15.40 13.22
CA CYS A 6 13.47 16.59 13.37
C CYS A 6 14.41 16.58 14.58
N SER A 7 15.48 17.33 14.45
CA SER A 7 16.29 17.82 15.55
C SER A 7 15.76 19.19 16.03
N PRO A 8 15.88 19.57 17.30
CA PRO A 8 15.42 20.88 17.77
C PRO A 8 16.24 22.01 17.15
N SER A 9 15.56 22.92 16.44
CA SER A 9 16.16 24.17 15.98
C SER A 9 16.34 25.15 17.14
N PRO A 10 17.34 26.05 17.12
CA PRO A 10 17.50 27.08 18.14
C PRO A 10 16.32 28.07 18.12
N PRO A 11 16.00 28.73 19.23
CA PRO A 11 14.81 29.55 19.37
C PRO A 11 14.82 30.72 18.38
N ALA A 12 13.75 30.81 17.58
CA ALA A 12 13.53 31.91 16.66
C ALA A 12 13.26 33.21 17.41
N ALA A 13 13.87 34.29 16.95
CA ALA A 13 13.70 35.64 17.47
C ALA A 13 12.21 36.07 17.41
N ILE A 14 11.74 36.63 18.51
CA ILE A 14 10.38 37.14 18.69
C ILE A 14 10.16 38.36 17.77
N ILE A 15 9.27 38.22 16.78
CA ILE A 15 8.74 39.35 16.01
C ILE A 15 7.42 39.77 16.67
N PRO A 16 7.23 41.06 17.03
CA PRO A 16 6.04 41.54 17.71
C PRO A 16 4.82 41.54 16.75
N PRO A 17 3.59 41.25 17.26
CA PRO A 17 2.40 41.16 16.43
C PRO A 17 1.88 42.53 15.98
N ARG A 18 1.45 42.63 14.72
CA ARG A 18 0.70 43.79 14.18
C ARG A 18 -0.70 43.86 14.77
N PRO A 19 -1.28 45.07 15.02
CA PRO A 19 -2.54 45.24 15.66
C PRO A 19 -3.73 44.82 14.76
N ARG A 20 -4.62 44.00 15.31
CA ARG A 20 -5.90 43.62 14.67
C ARG A 20 -6.93 44.75 14.87
N ARG A 21 -7.57 45.14 13.77
CA ARG A 21 -8.75 46.03 13.79
C ARG A 21 -9.97 45.28 14.32
N HIS A 22 -10.58 45.84 15.39
CA HIS A 22 -11.85 45.43 15.95
C HIS A 22 -13.00 45.66 14.97
N ARG A 23 -13.81 44.62 14.72
CA ARG A 23 -15.21 44.78 14.28
C ARG A 23 -16.12 44.22 15.37
N HIS A 24 -16.94 45.11 15.94
CA HIS A 24 -17.99 44.78 16.91
C HIS A 24 -19.08 43.92 16.24
N ARG A 25 -19.55 42.92 16.94
CA ARG A 25 -20.90 42.35 16.83
C ARG A 25 -21.47 42.14 18.22
N PRO A 26 -22.77 42.37 18.39
CA PRO A 26 -23.39 42.45 19.72
C PRO A 26 -23.74 41.06 20.29
N THR A 27 -23.61 40.95 21.59
CA THR A 27 -23.98 39.80 22.42
C THR A 27 -25.45 39.89 22.85
N THR A 28 -26.17 38.78 22.72
CA THR A 28 -27.42 38.53 23.48
C THR A 28 -27.20 37.36 24.43
N PRO A 29 -27.74 37.41 25.65
CA PRO A 29 -27.46 36.43 26.70
C PRO A 29 -28.45 35.26 26.69
N PHE A 30 -27.98 34.04 26.96
CA PHE A 30 -28.80 32.87 27.27
C PHE A 30 -28.97 32.72 28.79
N PRO A 31 -30.16 32.28 29.27
CA PRO A 31 -30.48 32.19 30.69
C PRO A 31 -29.94 30.91 31.35
N SER A 32 -29.53 31.05 32.58
CA SER A 32 -29.07 30.04 33.52
C SER A 32 -30.19 29.12 34.02
N ILE A 33 -29.91 27.82 34.14
CA ILE A 33 -30.77 26.81 34.79
C ILE A 33 -30.14 26.44 36.14
N PRO A 34 -30.92 26.38 37.24
CA PRO A 34 -30.38 26.16 38.59
C PRO A 34 -30.19 24.68 38.94
N SER A 35 -29.13 24.42 39.70
CA SER A 35 -28.82 23.16 40.37
C SER A 35 -29.80 22.87 41.52
N HIS A 36 -30.36 21.65 41.57
CA HIS A 36 -30.97 21.11 42.78
C HIS A 36 -30.41 19.74 43.12
N SER A 37 -29.73 19.69 44.23
CA SER A 37 -29.38 18.52 45.04
C SER A 37 -30.57 17.97 45.80
N ARG A 38 -30.79 16.65 45.85
CA ARG A 38 -31.45 15.84 46.89
C ARG A 38 -31.15 14.36 46.61
N SER A 39 -30.31 13.73 47.41
CA SER A 39 -30.51 12.96 48.65
C SER A 39 -31.37 11.70 48.53
N LEU A 40 -30.64 10.55 48.61
CA LEU A 40 -30.95 9.27 49.26
C LEU A 40 -32.39 9.02 49.74
N HIS A 41 -32.99 7.96 49.20
CA HIS A 41 -33.70 6.86 49.91
C HIS A 41 -34.57 6.10 48.89
N HIS A 42 -34.28 4.83 48.64
CA HIS A 42 -35.26 3.72 48.62
C HIS A 42 -34.60 2.42 48.20
N HIS A 43 -33.96 1.76 49.15
CA HIS A 43 -33.94 0.29 49.20
C HIS A 43 -35.27 -0.17 49.80
N GLN A 44 -35.80 -1.27 49.30
CA GLN A 44 -37.00 -2.01 49.67
C GLN A 44 -38.23 -1.78 48.77
N ARG A 45 -38.30 -2.62 47.70
CA ARG A 45 -39.50 -3.27 47.12
C ARG A 45 -39.18 -4.03 45.86
N LEU A 46 -38.48 -5.14 46.03
CA LEU A 46 -38.29 -6.12 44.93
C LEU A 46 -38.30 -7.53 45.54
N THR A 47 -39.40 -7.88 46.18
CA THR A 47 -39.66 -9.28 46.60
C THR A 47 -41.15 -9.44 46.80
N GLN A 48 -41.93 -9.47 45.68
CA GLN A 48 -43.29 -10.03 45.64
C GLN A 48 -43.90 -9.72 44.26
N LEU A 49 -43.44 -10.46 43.21
CA LEU A 49 -44.13 -10.67 41.92
C LEU A 49 -43.45 -11.78 41.12
N LEU A 50 -43.20 -12.89 41.82
CA LEU A 50 -42.80 -14.15 41.19
C LEU A 50 -43.80 -15.23 41.64
N ALA A 51 -45.02 -15.23 41.15
CA ALA A 51 -45.92 -16.33 41.14
C ALA A 51 -47.24 -15.96 40.42
N SER A 52 -47.24 -16.01 39.10
CA SER A 52 -48.42 -16.30 38.25
C SER A 52 -48.17 -15.89 36.81
N CYS A 53 -47.61 -16.76 36.02
CA CYS A 53 -47.77 -16.84 34.56
C CYS A 53 -47.06 -18.10 34.06
N VAL A 54 -47.64 -19.23 34.41
CA VAL A 54 -47.43 -20.46 33.64
C VAL A 54 -48.39 -20.38 32.45
N ASP A 55 -47.84 -20.69 31.29
CA ASP A 55 -48.51 -20.97 30.03
C ASP A 55 -49.00 -19.78 29.17
N ARG A 56 -48.03 -19.17 28.46
CA ARG A 56 -48.21 -18.82 27.04
C ARG A 56 -46.85 -18.96 26.34
N ARG A 57 -46.61 -20.14 25.76
CA ARG A 57 -45.57 -20.27 24.71
C ARG A 57 -46.05 -19.44 23.50
N GLN A 58 -45.81 -18.15 23.53
CA GLN A 58 -45.74 -17.37 22.30
C GLN A 58 -44.42 -17.76 21.65
N HIS A 59 -44.48 -18.37 20.50
CA HIS A 59 -43.37 -18.38 19.54
C HIS A 59 -42.94 -16.92 19.37
N VAL A 60 -41.85 -16.54 19.99
CA VAL A 60 -41.08 -15.35 19.59
C VAL A 60 -40.47 -15.77 18.25
N GLY A 61 -41.17 -15.50 17.18
CA GLY A 61 -40.60 -15.55 15.85
C GLY A 61 -39.41 -14.59 15.86
N GLY A 62 -38.20 -15.10 15.71
CA GLY A 62 -37.05 -14.26 15.40
C GLY A 62 -37.39 -13.32 14.24
N PRO A 63 -36.72 -12.17 14.10
CA PRO A 63 -36.99 -11.25 13.01
C PRO A 63 -37.02 -12.04 11.71
N ALA A 64 -38.13 -11.91 10.93
CA ALA A 64 -38.28 -12.63 9.68
C ALA A 64 -37.06 -12.31 8.79
N MET A 65 -36.27 -13.33 8.44
CA MET A 65 -35.14 -13.15 7.55
C MET A 65 -35.65 -12.61 6.21
N VAL A 66 -35.06 -11.49 5.77
CA VAL A 66 -35.39 -10.89 4.47
C VAL A 66 -34.97 -11.85 3.38
N LEU A 67 -35.94 -12.21 2.50
CA LEU A 67 -35.72 -13.09 1.36
C LEU A 67 -35.23 -12.24 0.17
N PHE A 68 -34.31 -12.78 -0.61
CA PHE A 68 -33.90 -12.20 -1.89
C PHE A 68 -33.97 -13.23 -3.02
N THR A 69 -34.05 -12.72 -4.25
CA THR A 69 -34.08 -13.52 -5.48
C THR A 69 -32.84 -13.26 -6.32
N VAL A 70 -32.43 -14.25 -7.12
CA VAL A 70 -31.32 -14.13 -8.06
C VAL A 70 -31.85 -13.79 -9.44
N THR A 71 -31.41 -12.64 -9.97
CA THR A 71 -31.77 -12.18 -11.30
C THR A 71 -30.57 -12.29 -12.24
N LYS A 72 -30.80 -12.83 -13.46
CA LYS A 72 -29.84 -12.75 -14.56
C LYS A 72 -30.09 -11.48 -15.35
N LYS A 73 -29.06 -10.67 -15.54
CA LYS A 73 -29.10 -9.45 -16.33
C LYS A 73 -28.24 -9.60 -17.59
N ALA A 74 -28.86 -9.35 -18.74
CA ALA A 74 -28.12 -9.29 -19.98
C ALA A 74 -27.17 -8.08 -20.00
N THR A 75 -25.99 -8.27 -20.57
CA THR A 75 -24.97 -7.22 -20.72
C THR A 75 -24.18 -7.42 -22.00
N THR A 76 -23.26 -6.50 -22.26
CA THR A 76 -22.30 -6.58 -23.37
C THR A 76 -20.91 -6.23 -22.89
N PRO A 77 -19.85 -6.78 -23.49
CA PRO A 77 -18.47 -6.45 -23.16
C PRO A 77 -18.19 -4.95 -23.28
N PHE A 78 -17.31 -4.44 -22.40
CA PHE A 78 -16.72 -3.11 -22.51
C PHE A 78 -15.28 -3.24 -22.97
N GLU A 79 -14.87 -2.37 -23.89
CA GLU A 79 -13.50 -2.30 -24.34
C GLU A 79 -12.57 -1.85 -23.19
N GLY A 80 -11.40 -2.45 -23.09
CA GLY A 80 -10.33 -2.03 -22.18
C GLY A 80 -10.58 -2.34 -20.71
N GLN A 81 -11.42 -3.32 -20.35
CA GLN A 81 -11.55 -3.84 -18.96
C GLN A 81 -10.39 -4.78 -18.57
N LYS A 82 -9.18 -4.50 -19.07
CA LYS A 82 -7.98 -5.28 -18.75
C LYS A 82 -7.39 -4.82 -17.41
N PRO A 83 -7.25 -5.72 -16.41
CA PRO A 83 -6.52 -5.39 -15.19
C PRO A 83 -5.06 -5.05 -15.51
N GLY A 84 -4.54 -3.98 -14.91
CA GLY A 84 -3.11 -3.70 -14.86
C GLY A 84 -2.43 -4.48 -13.73
N THR A 85 -1.16 -4.17 -13.45
CA THR A 85 -0.35 -4.81 -12.38
C THR A 85 -1.02 -4.77 -11.00
N SER A 86 -1.89 -3.80 -10.75
CA SER A 86 -2.57 -3.62 -9.45
C SER A 86 -4.09 -3.42 -9.62
N GLY A 87 -4.70 -4.17 -10.53
CA GLY A 87 -6.14 -4.16 -10.78
C GLY A 87 -6.59 -3.24 -11.92
N LEU A 88 -7.91 -3.16 -12.12
CA LEU A 88 -8.54 -2.29 -13.09
C LEU A 88 -8.70 -0.88 -12.52
N ARG A 89 -8.15 0.13 -13.19
CA ARG A 89 -8.25 1.55 -12.80
C ARG A 89 -8.80 2.38 -13.96
N LYS A 90 -9.83 3.16 -13.71
CA LYS A 90 -10.46 4.10 -14.67
C LYS A 90 -11.06 5.26 -13.88
N LYS A 91 -11.51 6.29 -14.58
CA LYS A 91 -12.28 7.39 -13.97
C LYS A 91 -13.57 6.88 -13.32
N VAL A 92 -14.01 7.50 -12.23
CA VAL A 92 -15.29 7.20 -11.57
C VAL A 92 -16.44 7.17 -12.55
N THR A 93 -16.49 8.15 -13.46
CA THR A 93 -17.54 8.25 -14.50
C THR A 93 -17.60 7.05 -15.44
N VAL A 94 -16.48 6.34 -15.64
CA VAL A 94 -16.44 5.08 -16.40
C VAL A 94 -17.03 3.93 -15.58
N PHE A 95 -16.68 3.82 -14.30
CA PHE A 95 -17.23 2.79 -13.41
C PHE A 95 -18.73 2.97 -13.12
N GLN A 96 -19.23 4.21 -13.19
CA GLN A 96 -20.66 4.53 -13.04
C GLN A 96 -21.50 4.24 -14.29
N GLN A 97 -20.89 3.87 -15.42
CA GLN A 97 -21.66 3.43 -16.58
C GLN A 97 -22.46 2.17 -16.24
N PRO A 98 -23.70 2.06 -16.70
CA PRO A 98 -24.53 0.87 -16.45
C PRO A 98 -23.79 -0.41 -16.84
N ASN A 99 -23.75 -1.40 -15.95
CA ASN A 99 -23.12 -2.70 -16.11
C ASN A 99 -21.58 -2.74 -16.10
N TYR A 100 -20.88 -1.59 -16.09
CA TYR A 100 -19.41 -1.58 -16.18
C TYR A 100 -18.75 -2.30 -15.00
N LEU A 101 -19.09 -1.92 -13.76
CA LEU A 101 -18.59 -2.57 -12.55
C LEU A 101 -19.07 -4.02 -12.48
N GLN A 102 -20.36 -4.26 -12.78
CA GLN A 102 -20.98 -5.57 -12.71
C GLN A 102 -20.28 -6.57 -13.65
N ASN A 103 -19.93 -6.16 -14.87
CA ASN A 103 -19.18 -7.01 -15.80
C ASN A 103 -17.84 -7.46 -15.23
N PHE A 104 -17.08 -6.54 -14.64
CA PHE A 104 -15.79 -6.88 -14.06
C PHE A 104 -15.91 -7.80 -12.84
N VAL A 105 -16.90 -7.56 -11.98
CA VAL A 105 -17.16 -8.38 -10.80
C VAL A 105 -17.60 -9.80 -11.21
N GLN A 106 -18.53 -9.93 -12.17
CA GLN A 106 -18.97 -11.23 -12.66
C GLN A 106 -17.82 -11.97 -13.37
N ALA A 107 -17.05 -11.27 -14.20
CA ALA A 107 -15.88 -11.84 -14.86
C ALA A 107 -14.85 -12.38 -13.84
N THR A 108 -14.74 -11.70 -12.70
CA THR A 108 -13.89 -12.16 -11.59
C THR A 108 -14.46 -13.43 -10.96
N PHE A 109 -15.73 -13.47 -10.58
CA PHE A 109 -16.36 -14.68 -10.04
C PHE A 109 -16.24 -15.87 -11.01
N ASN A 110 -16.43 -15.64 -12.31
CA ASN A 110 -16.30 -16.68 -13.35
C ASN A 110 -14.86 -17.18 -13.54
N ALA A 111 -13.84 -16.40 -13.13
CA ALA A 111 -12.43 -16.78 -13.22
C ALA A 111 -11.96 -17.64 -12.05
N LEU A 112 -12.66 -17.57 -10.92
CA LEU A 112 -12.31 -18.26 -9.67
C LEU A 112 -12.82 -19.70 -9.66
N PRO A 113 -12.15 -20.62 -8.91
CA PRO A 113 -12.70 -21.93 -8.60
C PRO A 113 -14.05 -21.85 -7.87
N ALA A 114 -14.93 -22.78 -8.14
CA ALA A 114 -16.31 -22.75 -7.59
C ALA A 114 -16.34 -22.77 -6.05
N ASP A 115 -15.44 -23.47 -5.40
CA ASP A 115 -15.29 -23.57 -3.94
C ASP A 115 -14.75 -22.29 -3.30
N GLN A 116 -14.16 -21.39 -4.09
CA GLN A 116 -13.74 -20.06 -3.63
C GLN A 116 -14.86 -19.01 -3.75
N VAL A 117 -16.00 -19.36 -4.33
CA VAL A 117 -17.17 -18.49 -4.52
C VAL A 117 -18.39 -19.07 -3.79
N LYS A 118 -18.81 -20.30 -4.14
CA LYS A 118 -20.02 -20.93 -3.56
C LYS A 118 -19.78 -21.35 -2.12
N GLY A 119 -20.62 -20.85 -1.22
CA GLY A 119 -20.49 -21.10 0.21
C GLY A 119 -19.30 -20.40 0.88
N ALA A 120 -18.52 -19.61 0.13
CA ALA A 120 -17.32 -18.95 0.62
C ALA A 120 -17.62 -17.69 1.45
N THR A 121 -16.62 -17.25 2.20
CA THR A 121 -16.56 -15.91 2.80
C THR A 121 -15.58 -15.07 1.99
N ILE A 122 -15.96 -13.86 1.59
CA ILE A 122 -15.09 -12.91 0.90
C ILE A 122 -15.05 -11.57 1.63
N VAL A 123 -13.98 -10.80 1.44
CA VAL A 123 -13.88 -9.42 1.95
C VAL A 123 -14.21 -8.43 0.83
N VAL A 124 -14.96 -7.37 1.14
CA VAL A 124 -15.25 -6.26 0.22
C VAL A 124 -15.01 -4.95 0.96
N SER A 125 -13.94 -4.24 0.67
CA SER A 125 -13.59 -2.96 1.29
C SER A 125 -12.56 -2.20 0.46
N GLY A 126 -12.20 -1.00 0.86
CA GLY A 126 -11.22 -0.21 0.12
C GLY A 126 -10.71 1.03 0.86
N ASP A 127 -10.14 1.95 0.11
CA ASP A 127 -9.49 3.15 0.64
C ASP A 127 -10.45 4.34 0.87
N GLY A 128 -11.76 4.13 0.68
CA GLY A 128 -12.79 5.13 0.98
C GLY A 128 -12.95 6.24 -0.06
N ARG A 129 -12.37 6.08 -1.27
CA ARG A 129 -12.52 7.05 -2.36
C ARG A 129 -13.97 7.14 -2.85
N TYR A 130 -14.25 8.19 -3.62
CA TYR A 130 -15.57 8.41 -4.22
C TYR A 130 -16.06 7.15 -4.95
N PHE A 131 -17.35 6.84 -4.87
CA PHE A 131 -18.00 5.63 -5.38
C PHE A 131 -17.75 4.32 -4.59
N SER A 132 -16.86 4.28 -3.59
CA SER A 132 -16.58 3.03 -2.84
C SER A 132 -17.81 2.47 -2.14
N LYS A 133 -18.65 3.31 -1.52
CA LYS A 133 -19.85 2.85 -0.81
C LYS A 133 -20.86 2.19 -1.73
N ASP A 134 -21.12 2.83 -2.87
CA ASP A 134 -22.04 2.28 -3.90
C ASP A 134 -21.51 0.96 -4.47
N ALA A 135 -20.20 0.93 -4.77
CA ALA A 135 -19.55 -0.27 -5.28
C ALA A 135 -19.62 -1.45 -4.30
N VAL A 136 -19.47 -1.22 -2.97
CA VAL A 136 -19.63 -2.25 -1.94
C VAL A 136 -21.04 -2.83 -1.98
N GLN A 137 -22.09 -2.01 -2.07
CA GLN A 137 -23.48 -2.50 -2.16
C GLN A 137 -23.70 -3.35 -3.42
N ILE A 138 -23.22 -2.86 -4.57
CA ILE A 138 -23.33 -3.61 -5.84
C ILE A 138 -22.61 -4.96 -5.74
N ILE A 139 -21.38 -4.99 -5.26
CA ILE A 139 -20.58 -6.22 -5.13
C ILE A 139 -21.24 -7.19 -4.13
N THR A 140 -21.79 -6.67 -3.04
CA THR A 140 -22.52 -7.47 -2.03
C THR A 140 -23.75 -8.16 -2.64
N LYS A 141 -24.56 -7.44 -3.42
CA LYS A 141 -25.71 -8.00 -4.14
C LYS A 141 -25.30 -9.05 -5.18
N MET A 142 -24.18 -8.82 -5.85
CA MET A 142 -23.64 -9.79 -6.80
C MET A 142 -23.05 -11.03 -6.11
N ALA A 143 -22.37 -10.85 -4.98
CA ALA A 143 -21.83 -11.93 -4.18
C ALA A 143 -22.96 -12.87 -3.71
N ALA A 144 -24.04 -12.30 -3.16
CA ALA A 144 -25.23 -13.05 -2.77
C ALA A 144 -25.79 -13.88 -3.94
N ALA A 145 -25.91 -13.28 -5.13
CA ALA A 145 -26.42 -13.93 -6.34
C ALA A 145 -25.50 -15.01 -6.92
N ASN A 146 -24.18 -14.92 -6.66
CA ASN A 146 -23.20 -15.92 -7.09
C ASN A 146 -22.99 -17.05 -6.07
N GLY A 147 -23.77 -17.07 -4.97
CA GLY A 147 -23.75 -18.15 -3.97
C GLY A 147 -22.68 -17.99 -2.90
N VAL A 148 -22.11 -16.79 -2.73
CA VAL A 148 -21.25 -16.48 -1.58
C VAL A 148 -22.06 -16.59 -0.29
N ARG A 149 -21.50 -17.21 0.74
CA ARG A 149 -22.18 -17.40 2.04
C ARG A 149 -22.09 -16.15 2.92
N ARG A 150 -20.98 -15.43 2.86
CA ARG A 150 -20.73 -14.27 3.72
C ARG A 150 -19.83 -13.23 3.05
N VAL A 151 -20.17 -11.97 3.26
CA VAL A 151 -19.32 -10.82 2.91
C VAL A 151 -18.86 -10.13 4.19
N TRP A 152 -17.55 -10.00 4.38
CA TRP A 152 -16.95 -9.19 5.42
C TRP A 152 -16.66 -7.78 4.89
N VAL A 153 -17.16 -6.76 5.57
CA VAL A 153 -17.01 -5.34 5.18
C VAL A 153 -16.39 -4.57 6.33
N GLY A 154 -15.27 -3.88 6.09
CA GLY A 154 -14.75 -2.92 7.07
C GLY A 154 -15.74 -1.78 7.29
N GLN A 155 -15.88 -1.32 8.53
CA GLN A 155 -16.77 -0.23 8.88
C GLN A 155 -16.56 0.98 7.96
N ASN A 156 -17.65 1.55 7.45
CA ASN A 156 -17.66 2.62 6.43
C ASN A 156 -17.01 2.23 5.09
N SER A 157 -16.83 0.95 4.78
CA SER A 157 -16.08 0.45 3.63
C SER A 157 -14.58 0.78 3.71
N LEU A 158 -14.07 1.21 4.88
CA LEU A 158 -12.68 1.62 5.06
C LEU A 158 -11.81 0.45 5.50
N MET A 159 -10.85 0.09 4.65
CA MET A 159 -9.82 -0.88 4.98
C MET A 159 -8.59 -0.65 4.09
N SER A 160 -7.43 -0.48 4.72
CA SER A 160 -6.18 -0.39 3.96
C SER A 160 -5.87 -1.73 3.28
N THR A 161 -5.20 -1.70 2.15
CA THR A 161 -4.80 -2.93 1.44
C THR A 161 -4.04 -3.93 2.35
N PRO A 162 -3.06 -3.52 3.19
CA PRO A 162 -2.44 -4.43 4.15
C PRO A 162 -3.40 -4.97 5.20
N ALA A 163 -4.36 -4.18 5.67
CA ALA A 163 -5.37 -4.68 6.60
C ALA A 163 -6.31 -5.71 5.95
N VAL A 164 -6.67 -5.54 4.66
CA VAL A 164 -7.41 -6.58 3.91
C VAL A 164 -6.59 -7.87 3.83
N SER A 165 -5.29 -7.77 3.51
CA SER A 165 -4.40 -8.94 3.50
C SER A 165 -4.33 -9.63 4.88
N CYS A 166 -4.25 -8.84 5.96
CA CYS A 166 -4.30 -9.34 7.34
C CYS A 166 -5.62 -10.08 7.60
N VAL A 167 -6.76 -9.48 7.28
CA VAL A 167 -8.09 -10.08 7.51
C VAL A 167 -8.26 -11.40 6.76
N ILE A 168 -7.85 -11.48 5.49
CA ILE A 168 -7.90 -12.74 4.72
C ILE A 168 -7.10 -13.84 5.43
N ARG A 169 -5.93 -13.52 5.97
CA ARG A 169 -4.98 -14.49 6.53
C ARG A 169 -5.29 -14.88 7.98
N GLU A 170 -5.70 -13.91 8.80
CA GLU A 170 -5.70 -14.05 10.25
C GLU A 170 -7.11 -14.08 10.86
N ARG A 171 -8.12 -13.42 10.23
CA ARG A 171 -9.46 -13.35 10.78
C ARG A 171 -10.16 -14.70 10.68
N ILE A 172 -10.76 -15.10 11.80
CA ILE A 172 -11.63 -16.27 11.90
C ILE A 172 -13.02 -15.76 12.30
N GLY A 173 -14.03 -16.07 11.49
CA GLY A 173 -15.42 -15.76 11.79
C GLY A 173 -15.93 -16.53 13.03
N ALA A 174 -17.00 -16.06 13.64
CA ALA A 174 -17.60 -16.71 14.80
C ALA A 174 -18.03 -18.17 14.55
N ASP A 175 -18.25 -18.54 13.30
CA ASP A 175 -18.55 -19.90 12.85
C ASP A 175 -17.33 -20.69 12.35
N GLY A 176 -16.12 -20.17 12.56
CA GLY A 176 -14.86 -20.77 12.09
C GLY A 176 -14.53 -20.50 10.62
N SER A 177 -15.33 -19.70 9.90
CA SER A 177 -15.08 -19.34 8.50
C SER A 177 -13.79 -18.52 8.32
N LYS A 178 -13.15 -18.69 7.16
CA LYS A 178 -12.02 -17.87 6.69
C LYS A 178 -12.35 -17.28 5.32
N ALA A 179 -11.82 -16.11 5.02
CA ALA A 179 -12.01 -15.51 3.71
C ALA A 179 -11.17 -16.24 2.64
N THR A 180 -11.80 -16.54 1.50
CA THR A 180 -11.16 -17.15 0.33
C THR A 180 -10.51 -16.13 -0.58
N GLY A 181 -10.83 -14.84 -0.41
CA GLY A 181 -10.28 -13.72 -1.16
C GLY A 181 -10.98 -12.41 -0.85
N ALA A 182 -10.63 -11.37 -1.61
CA ALA A 182 -11.19 -10.04 -1.41
C ALA A 182 -11.30 -9.22 -2.70
N PHE A 183 -12.39 -8.47 -2.85
CA PHE A 183 -12.44 -7.30 -3.70
C PHE A 183 -11.92 -6.08 -2.94
N ILE A 184 -10.86 -5.45 -3.44
CA ILE A 184 -10.25 -4.27 -2.84
C ILE A 184 -10.49 -3.07 -3.77
N LEU A 185 -11.21 -2.08 -3.25
CA LEU A 185 -11.60 -0.87 -3.97
C LEU A 185 -10.54 0.21 -3.74
N THR A 186 -9.61 0.35 -4.69
CA THR A 186 -8.50 1.29 -4.58
C THR A 186 -7.88 1.62 -5.94
N ALA A 187 -7.47 2.86 -6.13
CA ALA A 187 -6.58 3.27 -7.21
C ALA A 187 -5.22 3.75 -6.66
N SER A 188 -4.83 3.26 -5.47
CA SER A 188 -3.55 3.58 -4.80
C SER A 188 -3.39 5.10 -4.57
N HIS A 189 -2.33 5.70 -5.11
CA HIS A 189 -2.01 7.13 -4.99
C HIS A 189 -2.65 8.03 -6.07
N ASN A 190 -3.43 7.47 -6.98
CA ASN A 190 -4.11 8.26 -7.98
C ASN A 190 -5.13 9.21 -7.35
N PRO A 191 -5.37 10.41 -7.91
CA PRO A 191 -6.34 11.36 -7.38
C PRO A 191 -7.72 10.73 -7.14
N GLY A 192 -8.38 11.12 -6.05
CA GLY A 192 -9.74 10.72 -5.70
C GLY A 192 -10.72 11.87 -5.85
N GLY A 193 -11.95 11.57 -6.25
CA GLY A 193 -13.02 12.55 -6.43
C GLY A 193 -14.08 12.06 -7.42
N PRO A 194 -15.18 12.80 -7.61
CA PRO A 194 -16.31 12.38 -8.45
C PRO A 194 -15.95 12.21 -9.94
N THR A 195 -14.93 12.91 -10.41
CA THR A 195 -14.41 12.82 -11.80
C THR A 195 -13.04 12.17 -11.87
N GLU A 196 -12.47 11.78 -10.73
CA GLU A 196 -11.13 11.24 -10.61
C GLU A 196 -11.10 9.71 -10.67
N ASP A 197 -9.98 9.10 -10.30
CA ASP A 197 -9.77 7.68 -10.50
C ASP A 197 -10.44 6.82 -9.44
N PHE A 198 -11.04 5.73 -9.88
CA PHE A 198 -11.50 4.60 -9.10
C PHE A 198 -10.78 3.33 -9.55
N GLY A 199 -10.70 2.33 -8.69
CA GLY A 199 -10.09 1.06 -9.04
C GLY A 199 -10.63 -0.10 -8.23
N ILE A 200 -10.52 -1.28 -8.82
CA ILE A 200 -10.91 -2.55 -8.22
C ILE A 200 -9.86 -3.61 -8.52
N LYS A 201 -9.47 -4.38 -7.52
CA LYS A 201 -8.62 -5.54 -7.68
C LYS A 201 -9.12 -6.72 -6.84
N TYR A 202 -8.69 -7.93 -7.19
CA TYR A 202 -8.96 -9.12 -6.40
C TYR A 202 -7.68 -9.65 -5.74
N ASN A 203 -7.75 -9.94 -4.44
CA ASN A 203 -6.72 -10.65 -3.71
C ASN A 203 -7.19 -12.06 -3.39
N MET A 204 -6.25 -13.02 -3.49
CA MET A 204 -6.50 -14.45 -3.25
C MET A 204 -6.51 -14.80 -1.74
N GLY A 205 -6.83 -16.04 -1.42
CA GLY A 205 -6.88 -16.54 -0.05
C GLY A 205 -5.55 -16.52 0.73
N ASN A 206 -4.42 -16.33 0.05
CA ASN A 206 -3.13 -16.05 0.69
C ASN A 206 -2.95 -14.59 1.12
N GLY A 207 -3.93 -13.72 0.82
CA GLY A 207 -3.92 -12.29 1.11
C GLY A 207 -3.17 -11.44 0.07
N GLY A 208 -2.57 -12.05 -0.95
CA GLY A 208 -1.84 -11.38 -2.02
C GLY A 208 -2.69 -11.10 -3.25
N PRO A 209 -2.20 -10.21 -4.16
CA PRO A 209 -2.87 -9.93 -5.43
C PRO A 209 -3.04 -11.19 -6.28
N ALA A 210 -4.12 -11.27 -7.04
CA ALA A 210 -4.36 -12.34 -7.99
C ALA A 210 -3.19 -12.51 -8.98
N PRO A 211 -2.70 -13.74 -9.22
CA PRO A 211 -1.62 -14.03 -10.16
C PRO A 211 -2.06 -13.75 -11.61
N GLU A 212 -1.09 -13.70 -12.54
CA GLU A 212 -1.38 -13.42 -13.95
C GLU A 212 -2.36 -14.41 -14.55
N SER A 213 -2.23 -15.68 -14.22
CA SER A 213 -3.15 -16.73 -14.69
C SER A 213 -4.62 -16.47 -14.31
N VAL A 214 -4.88 -15.81 -13.18
CA VAL A 214 -6.23 -15.41 -12.76
C VAL A 214 -6.64 -14.10 -13.42
N THR A 215 -5.76 -13.10 -13.47
CA THR A 215 -6.07 -11.80 -14.10
C THR A 215 -6.31 -11.92 -15.60
N ASP A 216 -5.60 -12.84 -16.29
CA ASP A 216 -5.83 -13.12 -17.70
C ASP A 216 -7.17 -13.82 -17.95
N LYS A 217 -7.60 -14.73 -17.05
CA LYS A 217 -8.95 -15.31 -17.11
C LYS A 217 -10.02 -14.24 -16.86
N ILE A 218 -9.82 -13.36 -15.88
CA ILE A 218 -10.73 -12.22 -15.66
C ILE A 218 -10.85 -11.40 -16.93
N PHE A 219 -9.73 -11.01 -17.54
CA PHE A 219 -9.75 -10.24 -18.80
C PHE A 219 -10.45 -11.01 -19.94
N SER A 220 -10.14 -12.28 -20.12
CA SER A 220 -10.81 -13.11 -21.14
C SER A 220 -12.33 -13.14 -20.91
N ASN A 221 -12.77 -13.30 -19.66
CA ASN A 221 -14.19 -13.28 -19.32
C ASN A 221 -14.84 -11.92 -19.62
N THR A 222 -14.17 -10.78 -19.36
CA THR A 222 -14.71 -9.44 -19.68
C THR A 222 -14.93 -9.23 -21.17
N THR A 223 -14.20 -9.91 -22.05
CA THR A 223 -14.34 -9.77 -23.51
C THR A 223 -15.46 -10.63 -24.09
N THR A 224 -15.98 -11.58 -23.32
CA THR A 224 -17.02 -12.54 -23.79
C THR A 224 -18.29 -12.51 -22.95
N ILE A 225 -18.33 -11.69 -21.91
CA ILE A 225 -19.47 -11.62 -20.99
C ILE A 225 -20.75 -11.17 -21.68
N ASN A 226 -21.86 -11.88 -21.44
CA ASN A 226 -23.17 -11.56 -21.98
C ASN A 226 -24.28 -11.48 -20.91
N GLU A 227 -23.97 -11.92 -19.68
CA GLU A 227 -24.88 -11.84 -18.52
C GLU A 227 -24.11 -11.72 -17.22
N TYR A 228 -24.76 -11.19 -16.19
CA TYR A 228 -24.29 -11.22 -14.80
C TYR A 228 -25.44 -11.57 -13.84
N LEU A 229 -25.07 -12.07 -12.66
CA LEU A 229 -26.02 -12.42 -11.59
C LEU A 229 -26.04 -11.32 -10.53
N ILE A 230 -27.24 -10.93 -10.08
CA ILE A 230 -27.42 -9.93 -9.04
C ILE A 230 -28.69 -10.20 -8.22
N ALA A 231 -28.66 -9.94 -6.93
CA ALA A 231 -29.83 -9.93 -6.04
C ALA A 231 -30.31 -8.47 -5.91
N GLU A 232 -31.11 -7.98 -6.87
CA GLU A 232 -31.53 -6.57 -6.90
C GLU A 232 -32.43 -6.19 -5.73
N ASP A 233 -33.24 -7.12 -5.27
CA ASP A 233 -34.17 -6.98 -4.15
C ASP A 233 -33.50 -7.13 -2.78
N LEU A 234 -32.21 -7.47 -2.71
CA LEU A 234 -31.43 -7.44 -1.48
C LEU A 234 -31.29 -5.98 -1.01
N PRO A 235 -31.77 -5.62 0.18
CA PRO A 235 -31.61 -4.26 0.71
C PRO A 235 -30.14 -3.87 0.88
N ASP A 236 -29.85 -2.58 0.75
CA ASP A 236 -28.54 -2.05 1.11
C ASP A 236 -28.30 -2.21 2.61
N VAL A 237 -27.08 -2.59 2.97
CA VAL A 237 -26.66 -2.75 4.37
C VAL A 237 -26.03 -1.46 4.86
N ASP A 238 -26.41 -1.03 6.07
CA ASP A 238 -25.73 0.10 6.72
C ASP A 238 -24.31 -0.30 7.16
N ILE A 239 -23.34 0.02 6.30
CA ILE A 239 -21.93 -0.28 6.54
C ILE A 239 -21.27 0.65 7.57
N SER A 240 -22.00 1.61 8.15
CA SER A 240 -21.50 2.47 9.24
C SER A 240 -21.64 1.82 10.62
N VAL A 241 -22.50 0.81 10.74
CA VAL A 241 -22.82 0.12 11.99
C VAL A 241 -22.18 -1.26 12.01
N VAL A 242 -21.32 -1.50 13.00
CA VAL A 242 -20.69 -2.81 13.22
C VAL A 242 -21.75 -3.85 13.63
N GLY A 243 -21.75 -5.00 12.99
CA GLY A 243 -22.68 -6.08 13.26
C GLY A 243 -22.97 -6.96 12.05
N VAL A 244 -23.72 -8.03 12.23
CA VAL A 244 -24.10 -8.98 11.20
C VAL A 244 -25.54 -8.75 10.77
N THR A 245 -25.75 -8.55 9.47
CA THR A 245 -27.09 -8.56 8.85
C THR A 245 -27.25 -9.84 8.05
N SER A 246 -28.29 -10.62 8.34
CA SER A 246 -28.55 -11.92 7.72
C SER A 246 -29.75 -11.88 6.78
N PHE A 247 -29.60 -12.55 5.65
CA PHE A 247 -30.61 -12.70 4.60
C PHE A 247 -30.77 -14.18 4.23
N SER A 248 -31.84 -14.52 3.51
CA SER A 248 -32.08 -15.86 2.99
C SER A 248 -32.25 -15.81 1.48
N GLY A 249 -31.44 -16.56 0.76
CA GLY A 249 -31.48 -16.64 -0.69
C GLY A 249 -31.78 -18.07 -1.19
N PRO A 250 -31.84 -18.25 -2.51
CA PRO A 250 -32.14 -19.57 -3.11
C PRO A 250 -31.10 -20.65 -2.76
N GLU A 251 -29.86 -20.28 -2.54
CA GLU A 251 -28.75 -21.20 -2.19
C GLU A 251 -28.51 -21.29 -0.67
N GLY A 252 -29.37 -20.70 0.15
CA GLY A 252 -29.28 -20.72 1.60
C GLY A 252 -29.04 -19.32 2.23
N PRO A 253 -28.58 -19.27 3.48
CA PRO A 253 -28.39 -18.01 4.18
C PRO A 253 -27.21 -17.23 3.61
N PHE A 254 -27.34 -15.89 3.61
CA PHE A 254 -26.31 -14.94 3.21
C PHE A 254 -26.13 -13.89 4.31
N ASP A 255 -24.90 -13.67 4.77
CA ASP A 255 -24.59 -12.71 5.82
C ASP A 255 -23.70 -11.59 5.30
N VAL A 256 -23.95 -10.37 5.75
CA VAL A 256 -23.05 -9.23 5.64
C VAL A 256 -22.58 -8.87 7.06
N ASP A 257 -21.28 -9.04 7.32
CA ASP A 257 -20.65 -8.80 8.61
C ASP A 257 -19.78 -7.54 8.51
N VAL A 258 -20.27 -6.45 9.10
CA VAL A 258 -19.56 -5.18 9.19
C VAL A 258 -18.75 -5.17 10.47
N PHE A 259 -17.43 -4.91 10.39
CA PHE A 259 -16.53 -4.99 11.53
C PHE A 259 -15.50 -3.86 11.55
N ASP A 260 -14.92 -3.62 12.73
CA ASP A 260 -13.78 -2.71 12.89
C ASP A 260 -12.51 -3.32 12.32
N SER A 261 -12.05 -2.78 11.21
CA SER A 261 -10.88 -3.28 10.46
C SER A 261 -9.53 -3.02 11.16
N SER A 262 -9.51 -2.18 12.21
CA SER A 262 -8.27 -1.86 12.93
C SER A 262 -7.87 -2.97 13.91
N VAL A 263 -8.83 -3.70 14.46
CA VAL A 263 -8.61 -4.66 15.56
C VAL A 263 -7.68 -5.81 15.14
N ASP A 264 -7.99 -6.50 14.05
CA ASP A 264 -7.16 -7.62 13.57
C ASP A 264 -5.77 -7.14 13.16
N TYR A 265 -5.68 -5.97 12.54
CA TYR A 265 -4.42 -5.39 12.11
C TYR A 265 -3.54 -4.96 13.28
N ILE A 266 -4.09 -4.29 14.31
CA ILE A 266 -3.34 -3.91 15.52
C ILE A 266 -2.84 -5.15 16.26
N LYS A 267 -3.67 -6.19 16.36
CA LYS A 267 -3.27 -7.47 16.96
C LYS A 267 -2.07 -8.07 16.23
N LEU A 268 -2.08 -8.06 14.90
CA LEU A 268 -0.95 -8.53 14.09
C LEU A 268 0.30 -7.67 14.36
N MET A 269 0.19 -6.32 14.35
CA MET A 269 1.33 -5.45 14.63
C MET A 269 1.94 -5.68 16.01
N LYS A 270 1.11 -5.89 17.04
CA LYS A 270 1.57 -6.24 18.40
C LYS A 270 2.31 -7.59 18.46
N SER A 271 2.02 -8.52 17.56
CA SER A 271 2.76 -9.79 17.49
C SER A 271 4.13 -9.67 16.80
N ILE A 272 4.33 -8.61 16.02
CA ILE A 272 5.55 -8.36 15.25
C ILE A 272 6.54 -7.49 16.01
N PHE A 273 6.05 -6.43 16.66
CA PHE A 273 6.85 -5.38 17.26
C PHE A 273 6.75 -5.36 18.78
N ASP A 274 7.83 -4.93 19.45
CA ASP A 274 7.82 -4.64 20.87
C ASP A 274 7.21 -3.26 21.13
N PHE A 275 5.89 -3.22 21.33
CA PHE A 275 5.13 -1.98 21.58
C PHE A 275 5.56 -1.27 22.86
N GLU A 276 6.03 -2.00 23.89
CA GLU A 276 6.51 -1.39 25.14
C GLU A 276 7.84 -0.64 24.92
N ALA A 277 8.75 -1.21 24.14
CA ALA A 277 10.00 -0.55 23.80
C ALA A 277 9.75 0.71 22.93
N ILE A 278 8.86 0.61 21.94
CA ILE A 278 8.47 1.75 21.09
C ILE A 278 7.78 2.84 21.93
N LYS A 279 6.86 2.46 22.82
CA LYS A 279 6.15 3.38 23.71
C LYS A 279 7.12 4.15 24.61
N LYS A 280 8.11 3.49 25.20
CA LYS A 280 9.14 4.16 26.01
C LYS A 280 9.92 5.21 25.20
N LEU A 281 10.20 4.95 23.94
CA LEU A 281 10.82 5.92 23.05
C LEU A 281 9.89 7.11 22.77
N LEU A 282 8.64 6.85 22.35
CA LEU A 282 7.66 7.87 21.96
C LEU A 282 7.23 8.78 23.12
N THR A 283 7.22 8.26 24.34
CA THR A 283 6.91 9.04 25.56
C THR A 283 8.13 9.74 26.16
N SER A 284 9.33 9.57 25.58
CA SER A 284 10.51 10.32 26.01
C SER A 284 10.37 11.81 25.66
N PRO A 285 10.60 12.74 26.60
CA PRO A 285 10.45 14.17 26.35
C PRO A 285 11.45 14.74 25.34
N LYS A 286 12.44 13.95 24.94
CA LYS A 286 13.47 14.31 23.95
C LYS A 286 13.21 13.71 22.58
N PHE A 287 12.18 12.88 22.43
CA PHE A 287 11.77 12.29 21.16
C PHE A 287 10.52 12.96 20.63
N THR A 288 10.56 13.38 19.39
CA THR A 288 9.41 13.94 18.70
C THR A 288 9.08 13.11 17.47
N PHE A 289 7.80 12.87 17.23
CA PHE A 289 7.30 12.03 16.16
C PHE A 289 6.12 12.69 15.45
N CYS A 290 6.13 12.72 14.12
CA CYS A 290 5.00 13.13 13.32
C CYS A 290 4.66 12.05 12.31
N TYR A 291 3.41 11.65 12.26
CA TYR A 291 2.86 10.76 11.26
C TYR A 291 1.87 11.53 10.38
N ASP A 292 2.19 11.64 9.09
CA ASP A 292 1.31 12.26 8.11
C ASP A 292 0.85 11.22 7.08
N ALA A 293 -0.41 10.84 7.15
CA ALA A 293 -1.05 9.96 6.18
C ALA A 293 -1.57 10.73 4.96
N LEU A 294 -1.42 12.05 4.91
CA LEU A 294 -2.10 12.93 3.96
C LEU A 294 -3.62 12.63 3.96
N HIS A 295 -4.18 12.28 2.81
CA HIS A 295 -5.57 11.82 2.67
C HIS A 295 -5.68 10.29 2.53
N GLY A 296 -4.61 9.55 2.83
CA GLY A 296 -4.57 8.09 2.69
C GLY A 296 -5.35 7.37 3.79
N VAL A 297 -5.92 6.21 3.46
CA VAL A 297 -6.70 5.36 4.38
C VAL A 297 -5.92 4.94 5.64
N ALA A 298 -4.58 4.94 5.58
CA ALA A 298 -3.72 4.64 6.72
C ALA A 298 -3.89 5.64 7.89
N GLY A 299 -4.42 6.84 7.64
CA GLY A 299 -4.80 7.80 8.68
C GLY A 299 -5.85 7.26 9.65
N ALA A 300 -6.76 6.41 9.19
CA ALA A 300 -7.76 5.78 10.05
C ALA A 300 -7.14 4.86 11.14
N TYR A 301 -5.95 4.33 10.89
CA TYR A 301 -5.22 3.45 11.83
C TYR A 301 -4.26 4.22 12.73
N ALA A 302 -3.87 5.43 12.32
CA ALA A 302 -2.82 6.20 12.99
C ALA A 302 -3.16 6.52 14.44
N LYS A 303 -4.39 6.95 14.70
CA LYS A 303 -4.85 7.29 16.06
C LYS A 303 -4.78 6.07 16.97
N SER A 304 -5.36 4.96 16.55
CA SER A 304 -5.41 3.73 17.37
C SER A 304 -4.01 3.16 17.63
N ILE A 305 -3.09 3.21 16.65
CA ILE A 305 -1.75 2.64 16.80
C ILE A 305 -0.81 3.62 17.53
N PHE A 306 -0.65 4.84 16.99
CA PHE A 306 0.41 5.73 17.49
C PHE A 306 0.00 6.52 18.74
N VAL A 307 -1.26 6.92 18.86
CA VAL A 307 -1.74 7.69 20.03
C VAL A 307 -2.25 6.77 21.13
N GLU A 308 -3.25 5.90 20.84
CA GLU A 308 -3.92 5.12 21.87
C GLU A 308 -3.04 3.98 22.41
N GLU A 309 -2.34 3.24 21.53
CA GLU A 309 -1.49 2.12 21.96
C GLU A 309 -0.07 2.57 22.33
N LEU A 310 0.54 3.49 21.56
CA LEU A 310 1.94 3.86 21.70
C LEU A 310 2.16 5.19 22.44
N GLY A 311 1.11 6.00 22.65
CA GLY A 311 1.19 7.23 23.45
C GLY A 311 1.97 8.37 22.80
N ALA A 312 1.99 8.45 21.46
CA ALA A 312 2.68 9.50 20.73
C ALA A 312 2.04 10.88 20.92
N ASP A 313 2.88 11.93 20.98
CA ASP A 313 2.48 13.33 20.93
C ASP A 313 2.86 13.95 19.58
N GLU A 314 2.19 15.04 19.15
CA GLU A 314 2.32 15.57 17.78
C GLU A 314 3.50 16.53 17.59
N SER A 315 4.53 16.20 16.83
CA SER A 315 5.32 17.01 15.85
C SER A 315 6.73 16.54 15.53
N SER A 316 7.15 16.67 14.30
CA SER A 316 8.40 17.02 13.57
C SER A 316 9.06 16.03 12.57
N LEU A 317 9.95 16.50 11.62
CA LEU A 317 10.11 15.91 10.27
C LEU A 317 11.57 15.67 9.79
N PHE A 318 11.92 14.47 9.25
CA PHE A 318 13.12 14.17 8.43
C PHE A 318 12.79 13.19 7.30
N PHE A 319 13.40 13.33 6.08
CA PHE A 319 13.14 12.51 4.90
C PHE A 319 14.18 11.39 4.72
N VAL A 320 13.72 10.15 4.51
CA VAL A 320 14.56 9.00 4.13
C VAL A 320 14.10 8.48 2.77
N THR A 321 15.03 8.21 1.84
CA THR A 321 14.68 7.65 0.53
C THR A 321 14.10 6.24 0.69
N PRO A 322 13.19 5.80 -0.20
CA PRO A 322 12.61 4.44 -0.13
C PRO A 322 13.67 3.35 -0.26
N SER A 323 14.68 3.58 -1.09
CA SER A 323 15.79 2.64 -1.31
C SER A 323 16.66 2.46 -0.07
N ASP A 324 17.04 3.56 0.59
CA ASP A 324 17.77 3.52 1.86
C ASP A 324 16.92 2.92 2.97
N SER A 325 15.62 3.26 3.01
CA SER A 325 14.71 2.78 4.03
C SER A 325 14.63 1.24 4.08
N VAL A 326 14.40 0.57 2.94
CA VAL A 326 14.32 -0.90 2.91
C VAL A 326 15.66 -1.55 3.26
N ALA A 327 16.78 -0.96 2.81
CA ALA A 327 18.13 -1.45 3.10
C ALA A 327 18.46 -1.32 4.60
N ILE A 328 18.14 -0.19 5.23
CA ILE A 328 18.34 0.06 6.66
C ILE A 328 17.46 -0.85 7.51
N ILE A 329 16.18 -1.03 7.14
CA ILE A 329 15.30 -1.98 7.83
C ILE A 329 15.90 -3.39 7.78
N ALA A 330 16.31 -3.87 6.62
CA ALA A 330 16.91 -5.20 6.47
C ALA A 330 18.20 -5.35 7.30
N ALA A 331 19.07 -4.33 7.31
CA ALA A 331 20.32 -4.33 8.05
C ALA A 331 20.13 -4.39 9.58
N ASN A 332 19.02 -3.89 10.09
CA ASN A 332 18.76 -3.79 11.53
C ASN A 332 17.66 -4.75 12.02
N ALA A 333 16.91 -5.41 11.13
CA ALA A 333 15.71 -6.18 11.47
C ALA A 333 15.93 -7.23 12.56
N VAL A 334 16.98 -8.04 12.43
CA VAL A 334 17.28 -9.16 13.37
C VAL A 334 17.51 -8.67 14.78
N GLN A 335 18.12 -7.50 14.96
CA GLN A 335 18.46 -6.97 16.28
C GLN A 335 17.31 -6.18 16.93
N SER A 336 16.45 -5.56 16.12
CA SER A 336 15.49 -4.55 16.61
C SER A 336 14.04 -4.94 16.46
N ILE A 337 13.71 -5.98 15.68
CA ILE A 337 12.33 -6.42 15.46
C ILE A 337 12.18 -7.87 15.95
N PRO A 338 11.45 -8.13 17.02
CA PRO A 338 11.33 -9.47 17.63
C PRO A 338 10.91 -10.56 16.65
N TYR A 339 10.03 -10.25 15.69
CA TYR A 339 9.59 -11.16 14.64
C TYR A 339 10.75 -11.76 13.82
N PHE A 340 11.86 -11.05 13.67
CA PHE A 340 13.03 -11.47 12.91
C PHE A 340 14.20 -11.96 13.79
N SER A 341 14.00 -12.16 15.08
CA SER A 341 15.06 -12.56 16.02
C SER A 341 15.76 -13.87 15.62
N SER A 342 15.08 -14.76 14.90
CA SER A 342 15.65 -16.01 14.36
C SER A 342 16.43 -15.83 13.05
N GLY A 343 16.52 -14.62 12.50
CA GLY A 343 17.17 -14.30 11.23
C GLY A 343 16.18 -14.03 10.09
N LEU A 344 16.71 -13.53 8.96
CA LEU A 344 15.98 -13.31 7.73
C LEU A 344 16.14 -14.51 6.78
N LYS A 345 15.05 -14.94 6.14
CA LYS A 345 15.06 -16.01 5.12
C LYS A 345 15.72 -15.55 3.82
N GLY A 346 15.62 -14.26 3.54
CA GLY A 346 16.15 -13.56 2.39
C GLY A 346 15.53 -12.19 2.25
N VAL A 347 16.02 -11.39 1.30
CA VAL A 347 15.51 -10.04 1.02
C VAL A 347 15.30 -9.85 -0.48
N ALA A 348 14.36 -8.97 -0.86
CA ALA A 348 14.04 -8.72 -2.25
C ALA A 348 13.77 -7.24 -2.52
N ARG A 349 14.14 -6.77 -3.72
CA ARG A 349 13.73 -5.46 -4.23
C ARG A 349 13.19 -5.54 -5.65
N SER A 350 12.38 -4.56 -6.03
CA SER A 350 12.04 -4.41 -7.43
C SER A 350 13.28 -3.98 -8.25
N MET A 351 13.34 -4.37 -9.51
CA MET A 351 14.48 -4.10 -10.38
C MET A 351 14.84 -2.60 -10.45
N PRO A 352 13.88 -1.66 -10.54
CA PRO A 352 14.22 -0.23 -10.58
C PRO A 352 14.66 0.35 -9.23
N THR A 353 14.39 -0.30 -8.09
CA THR A 353 14.86 0.13 -6.75
C THR A 353 16.38 0.10 -6.69
N SER A 354 17.03 1.01 -5.96
CA SER A 354 18.49 1.06 -5.92
C SER A 354 19.13 -0.23 -5.35
N ALA A 355 20.37 -0.46 -5.70
CA ALA A 355 21.15 -1.62 -5.25
C ALA A 355 21.64 -1.51 -3.79
N ALA A 356 21.15 -0.56 -3.00
CA ALA A 356 21.50 -0.44 -1.59
C ALA A 356 21.20 -1.72 -0.80
N LEU A 357 20.07 -2.37 -1.07
CA LEU A 357 19.69 -3.64 -0.43
C LEU A 357 20.61 -4.80 -0.85
N ASP A 358 21.13 -4.79 -2.09
CA ASP A 358 22.04 -5.83 -2.60
C ASP A 358 23.35 -5.85 -1.80
N VAL A 359 23.87 -4.65 -1.48
CA VAL A 359 25.09 -4.49 -0.68
C VAL A 359 24.86 -5.00 0.74
N VAL A 360 23.72 -4.69 1.36
CA VAL A 360 23.34 -5.21 2.68
C VAL A 360 23.23 -6.73 2.65
N ALA A 361 22.52 -7.29 1.67
CA ALA A 361 22.34 -8.73 1.54
C ALA A 361 23.67 -9.47 1.42
N LYS A 362 24.58 -8.95 0.58
CA LYS A 362 25.93 -9.48 0.42
C LYS A 362 26.72 -9.45 1.72
N ASN A 363 26.71 -8.34 2.45
CA ASN A 363 27.44 -8.20 3.70
C ASN A 363 26.91 -9.10 4.82
N LEU A 364 25.60 -9.32 4.85
CA LEU A 364 24.93 -10.18 5.85
C LEU A 364 24.80 -11.64 5.40
N ASN A 365 25.35 -11.99 4.23
CA ASN A 365 25.25 -13.33 3.63
C ASN A 365 23.79 -13.82 3.51
N LEU A 366 22.88 -12.93 3.10
CA LEU A 366 21.47 -13.24 2.88
C LEU A 366 21.19 -13.62 1.43
N LYS A 367 20.19 -14.46 1.20
CA LYS A 367 19.61 -14.66 -0.14
C LYS A 367 19.02 -13.34 -0.61
N PHE A 368 19.29 -13.00 -1.87
CA PHE A 368 18.83 -11.77 -2.48
C PHE A 368 18.08 -12.07 -3.79
N PHE A 369 16.98 -11.34 -4.00
CA PHE A 369 16.16 -11.47 -5.21
C PHE A 369 15.88 -10.09 -5.81
N GLU A 370 16.18 -9.94 -7.10
CA GLU A 370 15.77 -8.82 -7.93
C GLU A 370 14.54 -9.24 -8.74
N VAL A 371 13.40 -8.57 -8.55
CA VAL A 371 12.12 -8.93 -9.17
C VAL A 371 11.57 -7.79 -10.03
N PRO A 372 10.65 -8.04 -10.96
CA PRO A 372 9.94 -6.98 -11.67
C PRO A 372 9.15 -6.08 -10.70
N THR A 373 8.70 -4.92 -11.19
CA THR A 373 7.76 -4.08 -10.43
C THR A 373 6.42 -4.81 -10.31
N GLY A 374 5.92 -4.90 -9.08
CA GLY A 374 4.63 -5.53 -8.77
C GLY A 374 4.71 -6.45 -7.56
N TRP A 375 3.80 -6.24 -6.61
CA TRP A 375 3.87 -6.92 -5.32
C TRP A 375 3.66 -8.44 -5.38
N LYS A 376 3.03 -8.95 -6.45
CA LYS A 376 2.82 -10.39 -6.67
C LYS A 376 4.11 -11.21 -6.66
N PHE A 377 5.20 -10.67 -7.21
CA PHE A 377 6.50 -11.36 -7.24
C PHE A 377 7.10 -11.52 -5.83
N PHE A 378 6.94 -10.51 -4.99
CA PHE A 378 7.33 -10.64 -3.58
C PHE A 378 6.44 -11.64 -2.85
N GLY A 379 5.13 -11.63 -3.12
CA GLY A 379 4.18 -12.59 -2.56
C GLY A 379 4.57 -14.05 -2.83
N ASN A 380 4.95 -14.36 -4.07
CA ASN A 380 5.43 -15.70 -4.44
C ASN A 380 6.65 -16.13 -3.62
N LEU A 381 7.67 -15.25 -3.52
CA LEU A 381 8.87 -15.52 -2.73
C LEU A 381 8.56 -15.70 -1.23
N MET A 382 7.63 -14.93 -0.70
CA MET A 382 7.19 -15.04 0.70
C MET A 382 6.44 -16.34 0.97
N ASP A 383 5.53 -16.74 0.08
CA ASP A 383 4.79 -18.00 0.17
C ASP A 383 5.71 -19.22 0.10
N ALA A 384 6.78 -19.13 -0.69
CA ALA A 384 7.83 -20.15 -0.77
C ALA A 384 8.83 -20.10 0.41
N GLY A 385 8.65 -19.20 1.39
CA GLY A 385 9.55 -19.05 2.52
C GLY A 385 10.95 -18.56 2.15
N MET A 386 11.09 -17.82 1.05
CA MET A 386 12.38 -17.37 0.50
C MET A 386 12.70 -15.90 0.82
N CYS A 387 11.70 -15.08 1.16
CA CYS A 387 11.86 -13.65 1.41
C CYS A 387 11.21 -13.24 2.72
N SER A 388 11.92 -12.47 3.54
CA SER A 388 11.41 -11.89 4.79
C SER A 388 11.11 -10.41 4.67
N VAL A 389 11.97 -9.62 4.00
CA VAL A 389 11.82 -8.16 3.85
C VAL A 389 11.99 -7.79 2.39
N CYS A 390 11.12 -6.92 1.90
CA CYS A 390 11.17 -6.43 0.53
C CYS A 390 10.72 -4.99 0.39
N GLY A 391 11.10 -4.37 -0.74
CA GLY A 391 10.67 -3.00 -1.02
C GLY A 391 10.81 -2.57 -2.48
N GLU A 392 10.18 -1.44 -2.78
CA GLU A 392 10.18 -0.78 -4.08
C GLU A 392 10.60 0.68 -3.95
N GLU A 393 11.11 1.27 -5.04
CA GLU A 393 11.50 2.68 -5.14
C GLU A 393 10.34 3.66 -4.90
N SER A 394 9.11 3.15 -5.00
CA SER A 394 7.87 3.91 -4.80
C SER A 394 7.38 3.94 -3.35
N PHE A 395 8.26 3.74 -2.36
CA PHE A 395 7.95 3.58 -0.93
C PHE A 395 7.15 2.33 -0.56
N GLY A 396 6.84 1.43 -1.49
CA GLY A 396 6.28 0.14 -1.16
C GLY A 396 7.29 -0.68 -0.37
N THR A 397 7.01 -0.96 0.90
CA THR A 397 7.87 -1.76 1.79
C THR A 397 6.99 -2.71 2.59
N GLY A 398 7.52 -3.86 2.96
CA GLY A 398 6.81 -4.86 3.75
C GLY A 398 7.64 -6.08 4.08
N SER A 399 7.01 -7.03 4.70
CA SER A 399 7.62 -8.31 5.07
C SER A 399 6.64 -9.47 4.88
N ASP A 400 7.10 -10.67 5.19
CA ASP A 400 6.32 -11.90 5.05
C ASP A 400 5.16 -12.06 6.07
N HIS A 401 4.91 -11.05 6.90
CA HIS A 401 3.76 -10.99 7.81
C HIS A 401 2.41 -10.92 7.06
N ILE A 402 2.42 -10.25 5.89
CA ILE A 402 1.28 -10.18 4.95
C ILE A 402 1.77 -10.32 3.49
N ARG A 403 0.87 -10.16 2.50
CA ARG A 403 1.22 -10.26 1.07
C ARG A 403 0.96 -8.97 0.30
N GLU A 404 1.03 -7.83 0.99
CA GLU A 404 0.84 -6.49 0.44
C GLU A 404 1.84 -5.49 1.03
N LYS A 405 1.98 -4.32 0.39
CA LYS A 405 2.77 -3.19 0.90
C LYS A 405 2.17 -2.70 2.20
N ASP A 406 3.01 -2.44 3.20
CA ASP A 406 2.55 -1.99 4.51
C ASP A 406 3.36 -0.79 5.02
N GLY A 407 2.79 0.39 4.84
CA GLY A 407 3.43 1.62 5.26
C GLY A 407 3.47 1.81 6.78
N ILE A 408 2.46 1.34 7.50
CA ILE A 408 2.45 1.40 8.97
C ILE A 408 3.50 0.44 9.54
N TRP A 409 3.60 -0.77 8.99
CA TRP A 409 4.68 -1.69 9.34
C TRP A 409 6.05 -1.05 9.14
N ALA A 410 6.28 -0.35 8.04
CA ALA A 410 7.55 0.33 7.78
C ALA A 410 7.85 1.42 8.82
N VAL A 411 6.84 2.17 9.27
CA VAL A 411 7.00 3.15 10.37
C VAL A 411 7.35 2.44 11.67
N LEU A 412 6.62 1.39 12.02
CA LEU A 412 6.88 0.62 13.24
C LEU A 412 8.27 -0.04 13.21
N ALA A 413 8.74 -0.49 12.04
CA ALA A 413 10.09 -1.00 11.86
C ALA A 413 11.16 0.07 12.17
N TRP A 414 10.98 1.30 11.67
CA TRP A 414 11.86 2.42 12.00
C TRP A 414 11.81 2.81 13.47
N LEU A 415 10.62 2.85 14.08
CA LEU A 415 10.49 3.13 15.51
C LEU A 415 11.15 2.03 16.36
N SER A 416 11.04 0.77 15.93
CA SER A 416 11.71 -0.35 16.58
C SER A 416 13.24 -0.23 16.54
N ILE A 417 13.78 0.16 15.36
CA ILE A 417 15.22 0.42 15.21
C ILE A 417 15.67 1.56 16.11
N LEU A 418 14.93 2.65 16.14
CA LEU A 418 15.22 3.81 17.00
C LEU A 418 15.12 3.47 18.48
N ALA A 419 14.09 2.72 18.89
CA ALA A 419 13.94 2.24 20.26
C ALA A 419 15.12 1.36 20.68
N PHE A 420 15.52 0.42 19.82
CA PHE A 420 16.68 -0.44 20.07
C PHE A 420 17.99 0.35 20.19
N LYS A 421 18.24 1.32 19.29
CA LYS A 421 19.46 2.14 19.30
C LYS A 421 19.52 3.08 20.52
N ASN A 422 18.39 3.44 21.09
CA ASN A 422 18.28 4.34 22.23
C ASN A 422 17.95 3.65 23.56
N LYS A 423 17.81 2.33 23.62
CA LYS A 423 17.34 1.57 24.79
C LYS A 423 18.08 1.92 26.08
N ASP A 424 19.38 2.15 25.98
CA ASP A 424 20.28 2.44 27.12
C ASP A 424 20.52 3.97 27.29
N ASN A 425 19.91 4.81 26.46
CA ASN A 425 20.19 6.26 26.39
C ASN A 425 18.93 7.15 26.42
N LEU A 426 17.76 6.63 26.80
CA LEU A 426 16.51 7.41 26.83
C LEU A 426 16.56 8.61 27.79
N GLY A 427 17.41 8.57 28.82
CA GLY A 427 17.69 9.67 29.75
C GLY A 427 18.89 10.57 29.35
N GLY A 428 19.61 10.20 28.31
CA GLY A 428 20.82 10.90 27.87
C GLY A 428 20.58 12.30 27.27
N ASP A 429 21.64 13.07 27.06
CA ASP A 429 21.51 14.45 26.54
C ASP A 429 21.07 14.51 25.08
N LYS A 430 21.40 13.51 24.27
CA LYS A 430 21.05 13.41 22.85
C LYS A 430 20.66 11.97 22.50
N LEU A 431 19.49 11.80 21.88
CA LEU A 431 19.08 10.52 21.32
C LEU A 431 19.75 10.31 19.94
N VAL A 432 19.97 9.04 19.59
CA VAL A 432 20.33 8.62 18.24
C VAL A 432 19.16 8.94 17.32
N SER A 433 19.39 9.79 16.33
CA SER A 433 18.37 10.24 15.38
C SER A 433 18.30 9.33 14.15
N VAL A 434 17.27 9.52 13.31
CA VAL A 434 17.20 8.88 11.99
C VAL A 434 18.39 9.27 11.13
N GLU A 435 18.80 10.53 11.14
CA GLU A 435 19.95 10.99 10.39
C GLU A 435 21.24 10.26 10.81
N ASP A 436 21.46 10.09 12.12
CA ASP A 436 22.62 9.35 12.62
C ASP A 436 22.64 7.91 12.11
N ILE A 437 21.47 7.23 12.08
CA ILE A 437 21.32 5.86 11.55
C ILE A 437 21.60 5.81 10.05
N VAL A 438 21.05 6.76 9.28
CA VAL A 438 21.24 6.82 7.83
C VAL A 438 22.72 7.08 7.50
N ARG A 439 23.35 8.06 8.16
CA ARG A 439 24.79 8.36 7.96
C ARG A 439 25.69 7.18 8.35
N GLN A 440 25.38 6.49 9.43
CA GLN A 440 26.08 5.27 9.82
C GLN A 440 25.92 4.15 8.78
N HIS A 441 24.72 4.02 8.21
CA HIS A 441 24.45 3.06 7.14
C HIS A 441 25.30 3.37 5.90
N TRP A 442 25.30 4.61 5.44
CA TRP A 442 26.13 5.03 4.31
C TRP A 442 27.63 4.83 4.55
N ALA A 443 28.10 5.13 5.76
CA ALA A 443 29.50 4.89 6.14
C ALA A 443 29.87 3.39 6.11
N THR A 444 28.90 2.50 6.37
CA THR A 444 29.13 1.05 6.42
C THR A 444 29.00 0.40 5.04
N TYR A 445 27.98 0.78 4.25
CA TYR A 445 27.59 0.10 3.02
C TYR A 445 27.84 0.91 1.75
N GLY A 446 28.26 2.20 1.87
CA GLY A 446 28.27 3.17 0.78
C GLY A 446 26.92 3.84 0.61
N ARG A 447 26.89 4.94 -0.16
CA ARG A 447 25.67 5.67 -0.47
C ARG A 447 25.26 5.45 -1.92
N HIS A 448 23.99 5.11 -2.10
CA HIS A 448 23.35 5.06 -3.40
C HIS A 448 22.56 6.34 -3.61
N TYR A 449 23.16 7.32 -4.30
CA TYR A 449 22.43 8.48 -4.78
C TYR A 449 21.45 8.03 -5.83
N TYR A 450 20.21 8.48 -5.74
CA TYR A 450 19.14 7.94 -6.59
C TYR A 450 18.11 9.02 -6.93
N THR A 451 17.65 9.01 -8.19
CA THR A 451 16.53 9.84 -8.67
C THR A 451 15.77 9.12 -9.76
N ARG A 452 14.51 9.48 -9.95
CA ARG A 452 13.64 9.01 -11.03
C ARG A 452 13.09 10.20 -11.78
N TYR A 453 13.19 10.16 -13.11
CA TYR A 453 12.61 11.14 -14.03
C TYR A 453 11.46 10.49 -14.78
N ASP A 454 10.25 11.05 -14.66
CA ASP A 454 9.05 10.60 -15.38
C ASP A 454 8.73 11.58 -16.52
N TYR A 455 8.58 11.06 -17.73
CA TYR A 455 8.09 11.76 -18.91
C TYR A 455 6.71 11.21 -19.23
N GLU A 456 5.67 11.91 -18.77
CA GLU A 456 4.28 11.48 -18.90
C GLU A 456 3.64 12.01 -20.20
N ASN A 457 2.59 11.33 -20.68
CA ASN A 457 1.84 11.71 -21.88
C ASN A 457 2.74 11.88 -23.13
N VAL A 458 3.71 10.99 -23.30
CA VAL A 458 4.54 10.89 -24.49
C VAL A 458 3.78 10.14 -25.56
N ASP A 459 3.98 10.50 -26.84
CA ASP A 459 3.46 9.70 -27.95
C ASP A 459 3.93 8.25 -27.86
N ALA A 460 3.01 7.30 -28.02
CA ALA A 460 3.31 5.89 -27.81
C ALA A 460 4.28 5.33 -28.88
N GLY A 461 4.25 5.87 -30.11
CA GLY A 461 5.17 5.52 -31.19
C GLY A 461 6.59 5.99 -30.85
N ALA A 462 6.75 7.26 -30.52
CA ALA A 462 8.02 7.88 -30.14
C ALA A 462 8.63 7.19 -28.88
N ALA A 463 7.80 6.88 -27.88
CA ALA A 463 8.26 6.15 -26.70
C ALA A 463 8.78 4.75 -27.06
N LYS A 464 8.10 4.02 -27.94
CA LYS A 464 8.53 2.70 -28.42
C LYS A 464 9.82 2.78 -29.24
N GLU A 465 9.97 3.78 -30.11
CA GLU A 465 11.20 4.01 -30.88
C GLU A 465 12.39 4.29 -29.98
N LEU A 466 12.23 5.15 -28.97
CA LEU A 466 13.27 5.42 -27.96
C LEU A 466 13.72 4.12 -27.27
N MET A 467 12.76 3.31 -26.80
CA MET A 467 13.09 2.05 -26.14
C MET A 467 13.79 1.08 -27.10
N SER A 468 13.35 0.98 -28.36
CA SER A 468 13.98 0.15 -29.38
C SER A 468 15.42 0.59 -29.72
N ASN A 469 15.66 1.91 -29.76
CA ASN A 469 17.01 2.46 -29.94
C ASN A 469 17.92 2.07 -28.77
N LEU A 470 17.46 2.20 -27.51
CA LEU A 470 18.24 1.78 -26.36
C LEU A 470 18.57 0.28 -26.37
N VAL A 471 17.63 -0.58 -26.78
CA VAL A 471 17.88 -2.02 -26.93
C VAL A 471 18.94 -2.28 -28.02
N SER A 472 18.84 -1.60 -29.16
CA SER A 472 19.79 -1.79 -30.26
C SER A 472 21.22 -1.43 -29.90
N MET A 473 21.42 -0.40 -29.09
CA MET A 473 22.74 0.05 -28.62
C MET A 473 23.43 -0.99 -27.70
N GLN A 474 22.70 -1.90 -27.08
CA GLN A 474 23.28 -2.94 -26.22
C GLN A 474 24.17 -3.94 -27.00
N SER A 475 24.04 -4.00 -28.32
CA SER A 475 24.84 -4.87 -29.16
C SER A 475 26.33 -4.49 -29.22
N SER A 476 26.69 -3.23 -28.90
CA SER A 476 28.07 -2.72 -28.89
C SER A 476 28.35 -1.84 -27.68
N LEU A 477 28.77 -2.43 -26.56
CA LEU A 477 29.19 -1.68 -25.38
C LEU A 477 30.37 -0.76 -25.63
N SER A 478 31.24 -1.10 -26.59
CA SER A 478 32.37 -0.24 -27.00
C SER A 478 31.88 1.09 -27.53
N ASP A 479 30.87 1.10 -28.40
CA ASP A 479 30.32 2.32 -28.98
C ASP A 479 29.53 3.11 -27.94
N VAL A 480 28.80 2.41 -27.06
CA VAL A 480 28.11 3.04 -25.91
C VAL A 480 29.11 3.74 -25.01
N ASN A 481 30.23 3.09 -24.65
CA ASN A 481 31.24 3.70 -23.78
C ASN A 481 31.95 4.88 -24.44
N LYS A 482 32.22 4.79 -25.76
CA LYS A 482 32.75 5.93 -26.52
C LYS A 482 31.83 7.14 -26.44
N LEU A 483 30.53 6.93 -26.71
CA LEU A 483 29.51 7.97 -26.62
C LEU A 483 29.40 8.55 -25.21
N ILE A 484 29.43 7.71 -24.17
CA ILE A 484 29.42 8.17 -22.78
C ILE A 484 30.62 9.06 -22.47
N LYS A 485 31.83 8.70 -22.92
CA LYS A 485 33.04 9.51 -22.70
C LYS A 485 33.00 10.84 -23.45
N GLU A 486 32.36 10.90 -24.61
CA GLU A 486 32.10 12.16 -25.32
C GLU A 486 31.10 13.06 -24.57
N ILE A 487 30.12 12.48 -23.87
CA ILE A 487 29.17 13.20 -23.04
C ILE A 487 29.80 13.64 -21.72
N ARG A 488 30.44 12.68 -21.00
CA ARG A 488 31.02 12.86 -19.66
C ARG A 488 32.22 11.93 -19.48
N SER A 489 33.41 12.48 -19.51
CA SER A 489 34.65 11.71 -19.34
C SER A 489 34.87 11.18 -17.92
N ASP A 490 34.15 11.74 -16.92
CA ASP A 490 34.22 11.42 -15.50
C ASP A 490 33.26 10.30 -15.08
N VAL A 491 32.39 9.80 -15.97
CA VAL A 491 31.50 8.68 -15.70
C VAL A 491 32.21 7.34 -16.01
N SER A 492 31.98 6.32 -15.18
CA SER A 492 32.54 4.97 -15.36
C SER A 492 32.04 4.32 -16.67
N ASP A 493 32.76 3.30 -17.14
CA ASP A 493 32.33 2.53 -18.31
C ASP A 493 31.15 1.61 -17.97
N VAL A 494 30.25 1.42 -18.94
CA VAL A 494 29.23 0.37 -18.90
C VAL A 494 29.92 -0.97 -19.10
N VAL A 495 29.71 -1.88 -18.14
CA VAL A 495 30.27 -3.24 -18.16
C VAL A 495 29.25 -4.30 -18.56
N ALA A 496 27.95 -3.99 -18.45
CA ALA A 496 26.87 -4.83 -18.91
C ALA A 496 25.64 -3.98 -19.29
N ALA A 497 24.89 -4.43 -20.29
CA ALA A 497 23.59 -3.87 -20.63
C ALA A 497 22.66 -5.01 -21.07
N ASP A 498 21.42 -4.96 -20.63
CA ASP A 498 20.41 -5.97 -20.95
C ASP A 498 18.99 -5.38 -20.95
N GLU A 499 18.06 -6.13 -21.50
CA GLU A 499 16.64 -5.98 -21.26
C GLU A 499 16.23 -6.98 -20.18
N PHE A 500 15.81 -6.49 -19.01
CA PHE A 500 15.55 -7.33 -17.84
C PHE A 500 14.41 -8.32 -18.09
N GLU A 501 14.74 -9.59 -17.97
CA GLU A 501 13.81 -10.72 -17.96
C GLU A 501 13.87 -11.40 -16.59
N TYR A 502 12.71 -11.75 -16.06
CA TYR A 502 12.60 -12.43 -14.77
C TYR A 502 11.93 -13.79 -14.95
N LYS A 503 12.61 -14.83 -14.49
CA LYS A 503 12.05 -16.16 -14.32
C LYS A 503 11.76 -16.37 -12.84
N ASP A 504 10.48 -16.50 -12.49
CA ASP A 504 10.07 -16.71 -11.11
C ASP A 504 10.58 -18.06 -10.59
N PRO A 505 11.36 -18.09 -9.49
CA PRO A 505 11.94 -19.33 -8.96
C PRO A 505 10.91 -20.26 -8.30
N VAL A 506 9.68 -19.78 -8.07
CA VAL A 506 8.62 -20.52 -7.37
C VAL A 506 7.71 -21.24 -8.36
N ASP A 507 7.16 -20.53 -9.36
CA ASP A 507 6.20 -21.07 -10.31
C ASP A 507 6.77 -21.26 -11.74
N GLY A 508 8.01 -20.80 -11.98
CA GLY A 508 8.69 -20.91 -13.27
C GLY A 508 8.17 -19.95 -14.34
N SER A 509 7.22 -19.06 -14.02
CA SER A 509 6.70 -18.06 -14.95
C SER A 509 7.80 -17.10 -15.41
N VAL A 510 7.69 -16.60 -16.65
CA VAL A 510 8.69 -15.71 -17.24
C VAL A 510 8.04 -14.38 -17.60
N SER A 511 8.58 -13.29 -17.02
CA SER A 511 8.18 -11.93 -17.32
C SER A 511 9.28 -11.23 -18.11
N LYS A 512 9.01 -10.95 -19.41
CA LYS A 512 9.94 -10.29 -20.33
C LYS A 512 9.70 -8.78 -20.41
N HIS A 513 10.66 -8.06 -20.99
CA HIS A 513 10.58 -6.61 -21.28
C HIS A 513 10.26 -5.76 -20.04
N GLN A 514 10.92 -6.09 -18.93
CA GLN A 514 10.64 -5.43 -17.64
C GLN A 514 11.43 -4.12 -17.44
N GLY A 515 12.34 -3.80 -18.34
CA GLY A 515 13.11 -2.56 -18.39
C GLY A 515 14.49 -2.76 -19.00
N ILE A 516 15.04 -1.70 -19.53
CA ILE A 516 16.38 -1.66 -20.16
C ILE A 516 17.38 -1.17 -19.13
N ARG A 517 18.48 -1.92 -18.93
CA ARG A 517 19.50 -1.59 -17.94
C ARG A 517 20.86 -1.36 -18.59
N TYR A 518 21.59 -0.36 -18.07
CA TYR A 518 23.02 -0.12 -18.30
C TYR A 518 23.72 -0.12 -16.94
N LEU A 519 24.62 -1.08 -16.74
CA LEU A 519 25.32 -1.31 -15.48
C LEU A 519 26.76 -0.85 -15.61
N PHE A 520 27.21 0.03 -14.73
CA PHE A 520 28.54 0.64 -14.75
C PHE A 520 29.53 -0.11 -13.85
N GLY A 521 30.83 -0.01 -14.18
CA GLY A 521 31.88 -0.69 -13.46
C GLY A 521 32.09 -0.25 -12.01
N ASP A 522 31.63 0.95 -11.65
CA ASP A 522 31.65 1.48 -10.28
C ASP A 522 30.44 1.03 -9.44
N GLY A 523 29.47 0.28 -10.02
CA GLY A 523 28.24 -0.15 -9.39
C GLY A 523 27.06 0.79 -9.60
N SER A 524 27.26 1.91 -10.31
CA SER A 524 26.17 2.80 -10.74
C SER A 524 25.34 2.16 -11.84
N ARG A 525 24.13 2.64 -12.09
CA ARG A 525 23.26 2.10 -13.14
C ARG A 525 22.23 3.10 -13.66
N LEU A 526 21.82 2.90 -14.89
CA LEU A 526 20.68 3.53 -15.53
C LEU A 526 19.63 2.46 -15.88
N VAL A 527 18.37 2.78 -15.62
CA VAL A 527 17.24 1.92 -16.00
C VAL A 527 16.18 2.74 -16.72
N PHE A 528 15.74 2.24 -17.88
CA PHE A 528 14.67 2.85 -18.66
C PHE A 528 13.47 1.90 -18.69
N ARG A 529 12.29 2.42 -18.39
CA ARG A 529 11.05 1.64 -18.41
C ARG A 529 9.93 2.40 -19.09
N LEU A 530 9.13 1.65 -19.85
CA LEU A 530 7.86 2.13 -20.36
C LEU A 530 6.75 1.70 -19.38
N SER A 531 6.03 2.67 -18.83
CA SER A 531 4.94 2.41 -17.90
C SER A 531 3.60 2.56 -18.58
N GLY A 532 2.74 1.53 -18.45
CA GLY A 532 1.36 1.53 -18.95
C GLY A 532 0.32 1.98 -17.91
N THR A 533 0.70 2.67 -16.83
CA THR A 533 -0.22 3.04 -15.74
C THR A 533 -1.02 4.32 -16.00
N GLY A 534 -0.76 5.05 -17.08
CA GLY A 534 -1.50 6.25 -17.47
C GLY A 534 -2.81 5.93 -18.19
N SER A 535 -3.85 6.70 -17.94
CA SER A 535 -5.13 6.62 -18.66
C SER A 535 -5.06 7.20 -20.08
N VAL A 536 -4.00 7.97 -20.37
CA VAL A 536 -3.76 8.64 -21.68
C VAL A 536 -2.25 8.73 -21.92
N GLY A 537 -1.78 8.29 -23.11
CA GLY A 537 -0.38 8.36 -23.51
C GLY A 537 0.54 7.34 -22.84
N ALA A 538 1.82 7.35 -23.25
CA ALA A 538 2.88 6.54 -22.64
C ALA A 538 3.64 7.34 -21.57
N THR A 539 4.17 6.66 -20.54
CA THR A 539 5.08 7.26 -19.57
C THR A 539 6.42 6.58 -19.64
N ILE A 540 7.48 7.33 -20.00
CA ILE A 540 8.85 6.86 -19.91
C ILE A 540 9.40 7.20 -18.53
N ARG A 541 9.95 6.22 -17.84
CA ARG A 541 10.61 6.37 -16.55
C ARG A 541 12.09 6.08 -16.68
N VAL A 542 12.90 7.04 -16.24
CA VAL A 542 14.36 6.91 -16.20
C VAL A 542 14.79 6.88 -14.74
N TYR A 543 15.40 5.80 -14.32
CA TYR A 543 15.94 5.63 -12.97
C TYR A 543 17.47 5.78 -13.06
N ILE A 544 18.02 6.66 -12.25
CA ILE A 544 19.41 7.05 -12.27
C ILE A 544 20.00 6.82 -10.90
N GLU A 545 21.04 6.00 -10.83
CA GLU A 545 21.65 5.60 -9.57
C GLU A 545 23.18 5.75 -9.65
N GLN A 546 23.77 6.57 -8.78
CA GLN A 546 25.20 6.73 -8.58
C GLN A 546 25.61 6.07 -7.28
N TYR A 547 26.46 5.04 -7.34
CA TYR A 547 27.03 4.43 -6.15
C TYR A 547 28.34 5.10 -5.73
N GLU A 548 28.46 5.38 -4.42
CA GLU A 548 29.64 6.03 -3.82
C GLU A 548 30.11 5.29 -2.57
N LYS A 549 31.34 4.81 -2.59
CA LYS A 549 31.97 4.11 -1.47
C LYS A 549 32.89 5.01 -0.64
N ASP A 550 33.39 6.09 -1.22
CA ASP A 550 34.36 6.96 -0.58
C ASP A 550 33.69 7.75 0.56
N PRO A 551 34.07 7.52 1.84
CA PRO A 551 33.46 8.22 2.97
C PRO A 551 33.55 9.75 2.88
N SER A 552 34.52 10.28 2.16
CA SER A 552 34.68 11.72 1.95
C SER A 552 33.65 12.31 0.99
N LYS A 553 32.99 11.46 0.19
CA LYS A 553 32.06 11.87 -0.87
C LYS A 553 30.60 11.48 -0.61
N ILE A 554 30.31 10.62 0.38
CA ILE A 554 28.94 10.22 0.71
C ILE A 554 28.07 11.36 1.25
N GLY A 555 28.67 12.49 1.64
CA GLY A 555 28.00 13.68 2.15
C GLY A 555 27.61 14.73 1.10
N ARG A 556 27.89 14.50 -0.20
CA ARG A 556 27.57 15.47 -1.26
C ARG A 556 26.05 15.66 -1.39
N GLU A 557 25.66 16.79 -1.95
CA GLU A 557 24.27 17.02 -2.37
C GLU A 557 23.90 16.03 -3.47
N SER A 558 22.66 15.49 -3.40
CA SER A 558 22.24 14.42 -4.32
C SER A 558 22.21 14.88 -5.78
N GLN A 559 21.80 16.12 -6.04
CA GLN A 559 21.78 16.69 -7.39
C GLN A 559 23.18 16.75 -8.00
N ASP A 560 24.17 17.21 -7.23
CA ASP A 560 25.55 17.31 -7.69
C ASP A 560 26.18 15.95 -7.95
N ALA A 561 25.88 14.97 -7.10
CA ALA A 561 26.37 13.61 -7.26
C ALA A 561 25.79 12.91 -8.49
N LEU A 562 24.51 13.16 -8.80
CA LEU A 562 23.78 12.53 -9.90
C LEU A 562 23.95 13.24 -11.24
N ALA A 563 24.31 14.53 -11.26
CA ALA A 563 24.37 15.34 -12.48
C ALA A 563 25.15 14.67 -13.64
N PRO A 564 26.33 14.04 -13.44
CA PRO A 564 27.04 13.36 -14.52
C PRO A 564 26.23 12.24 -15.18
N LEU A 565 25.57 11.40 -14.37
CA LEU A 565 24.74 10.30 -14.88
C LEU A 565 23.42 10.79 -15.48
N VAL A 566 22.85 11.89 -14.98
CA VAL A 566 21.68 12.55 -15.60
C VAL A 566 22.03 13.01 -17.01
N ASP A 567 23.18 13.68 -17.22
CA ASP A 567 23.64 14.11 -18.54
C ASP A 567 23.76 12.90 -19.49
N VAL A 568 24.37 11.81 -19.02
CA VAL A 568 24.52 10.58 -19.79
C VAL A 568 23.14 9.99 -20.11
N ALA A 569 22.26 9.84 -19.12
CA ALA A 569 20.94 9.22 -19.31
C ALA A 569 20.11 9.94 -20.38
N LEU A 570 20.06 11.26 -20.33
CA LEU A 570 19.24 12.08 -21.24
C LEU A 570 19.80 12.12 -22.66
N LYS A 571 21.14 12.22 -22.81
CA LYS A 571 21.78 12.26 -24.13
C LYS A 571 21.85 10.88 -24.77
N LEU A 572 22.22 9.85 -24.01
CA LEU A 572 22.27 8.46 -24.48
C LEU A 572 20.90 8.02 -25.02
N SER A 573 19.82 8.34 -24.31
CA SER A 573 18.45 7.99 -24.72
C SER A 573 17.89 8.90 -25.81
N LYS A 574 18.56 10.00 -26.15
CA LYS A 574 18.03 11.03 -27.05
C LYS A 574 16.63 11.50 -26.62
N MET A 575 16.45 11.66 -25.30
CA MET A 575 15.15 11.89 -24.69
C MET A 575 14.39 13.05 -25.33
N GLN A 576 15.07 14.19 -25.52
CA GLN A 576 14.45 15.37 -26.13
C GLN A 576 14.09 15.18 -27.60
N GLU A 577 14.92 14.43 -28.36
CA GLU A 577 14.67 14.18 -29.79
C GLU A 577 13.39 13.35 -30.00
N TYR A 578 13.22 12.28 -29.23
CA TYR A 578 12.06 11.41 -29.33
C TYR A 578 10.78 11.99 -28.70
N THR A 579 10.90 12.66 -27.54
CA THR A 579 9.73 13.11 -26.78
C THR A 579 9.33 14.57 -27.05
N GLY A 580 10.22 15.37 -27.67
CA GLY A 580 10.07 16.81 -27.81
C GLY A 580 10.17 17.58 -26.50
N ARG A 581 10.50 16.93 -25.39
CA ARG A 581 10.51 17.52 -24.05
C ARG A 581 11.94 17.80 -23.59
N SER A 582 12.20 19.03 -23.16
CA SER A 582 13.47 19.44 -22.58
C SER A 582 13.64 19.10 -21.10
N ALA A 583 12.56 18.75 -20.40
CA ALA A 583 12.53 18.44 -18.99
C ALA A 583 11.52 17.33 -18.67
N PRO A 584 11.72 16.53 -17.60
CA PRO A 584 10.75 15.56 -17.12
C PRO A 584 9.49 16.25 -16.57
N THR A 585 8.38 15.52 -16.58
CA THR A 585 7.12 15.95 -15.96
C THR A 585 7.20 15.90 -14.45
N VAL A 586 7.88 14.87 -13.91
CA VAL A 586 8.06 14.65 -12.48
C VAL A 586 9.50 14.20 -12.21
N ILE A 587 10.10 14.72 -11.14
CA ILE A 587 11.37 14.27 -10.56
C ILE A 587 11.10 13.80 -9.13
N THR A 588 11.56 12.61 -8.78
CA THR A 588 11.45 12.06 -7.42
C THR A 588 12.78 11.51 -6.92
#